data_b88d7151722eae39fd29ede819e784ef
#
_entry.id   b88d7151722eae39fd29ede819e784ef
#
_cell.length_a   1.000
_cell.length_b   1.000
_cell.length_c   1.000
_cell.angle_alpha   90.00
_cell.angle_beta   90.00
_cell.angle_gamma   90.00
#
_symmetry.space_group_name_H-M   'P 1'
#
loop_
_entity.id
_entity.type
_entity.pdbx_description
1 polymer ?
#
loop_
_entity_poly.entity_id
_entity_poly.type
_entity_poly.pdbx_seq_one_letter_code
_entity_poly.pdbx_strand_id
1 'polypeptide(L)'
;MIRSVLAAIAATAVVGTLTVPAAASPAPSATSAVGKSCRSTGYEPPLKPAGFVRNITNPYFPLPVGRTLTYRGIKDGKTQVDRVHVTSRRKVLEGISAVAVSDVATHSGKLLEKTTDWYAQDTRGNVWYLGERTAHFLPGGKVDRSGSWQAGVNDAEPGMVMLAHPQVPDAYRQECLPGQAEDTAWIVGRGGSLKLPFRTVTSVLTSLEFTRLEPGVIDKKVYAPGLGIVLEKAMSGPKETAKLVSVHG
;
A
#
# COMPACT_ATOMS: atom_id res chain seq x y z
N MET A 1 -10.45 -1.06 -9.84
CA MET A 1 -9.67 -0.35 -8.83
C MET A 1 -8.22 -0.25 -9.27
N ILE A 2 -7.59 0.85 -8.96
CA ILE A 2 -6.24 1.17 -9.42
C ILE A 2 -5.37 1.10 -8.19
N ARG A 3 -4.32 0.28 -8.24
CA ARG A 3 -3.38 0.11 -7.15
C ARG A 3 -2.06 0.75 -7.53
N SER A 4 -1.56 1.58 -6.66
CA SER A 4 -0.19 2.07 -6.73
C SER A 4 0.78 0.98 -6.30
N VAL A 5 1.97 0.92 -6.89
CA VAL A 5 2.97 -0.13 -6.59
C VAL A 5 3.41 -0.13 -5.12
N LEU A 6 3.33 1.02 -4.44
CA LEU A 6 3.69 1.15 -3.03
C LEU A 6 2.49 1.26 -2.08
N ALA A 7 1.33 1.69 -2.58
CA ALA A 7 0.15 1.84 -1.75
C ALA A 7 -0.41 0.47 -1.35
N ALA A 8 -0.64 0.31 -0.08
CA ALA A 8 -1.55 -0.69 0.42
C ALA A 8 -2.96 -0.33 -0.08
N ILE A 9 -3.79 -1.32 -0.28
CA ILE A 9 -5.02 -1.21 -1.07
C ILE A 9 -6.09 -0.45 -0.30
N ALA A 10 -6.49 0.73 -0.77
CA ALA A 10 -7.74 1.34 -0.33
C ALA A 10 -8.88 0.84 -1.23
N ALA A 11 -9.76 0.00 -0.69
CA ALA A 11 -10.90 -0.54 -1.40
C ALA A 11 -11.99 0.51 -1.55
N THR A 12 -12.30 0.90 -2.79
CA THR A 12 -13.53 1.66 -3.08
C THR A 12 -14.59 0.69 -3.58
N ALA A 13 -15.55 0.34 -2.73
CA ALA A 13 -16.71 -0.43 -3.13
C ALA A 13 -17.59 0.41 -4.07
N VAL A 14 -17.62 0.05 -5.34
CA VAL A 14 -18.67 0.56 -6.27
C VAL A 14 -19.93 -0.24 -6.00
N VAL A 15 -20.85 0.32 -5.22
CA VAL A 15 -22.20 -0.19 -5.08
C VAL A 15 -22.98 0.16 -6.34
N GLY A 16 -23.16 -0.82 -7.22
CA GLY A 16 -24.10 -0.73 -8.33
C GLY A 16 -25.52 -0.80 -7.78
N THR A 17 -26.25 0.32 -7.85
CA THR A 17 -27.67 0.35 -7.48
C THR A 17 -28.52 -0.27 -8.57
N LEU A 18 -29.00 -1.49 -8.33
CA LEU A 18 -30.17 -2.04 -9.03
C LEU A 18 -31.40 -1.44 -8.36
N THR A 19 -32.11 -0.58 -9.08
CA THR A 19 -33.38 -0.03 -8.65
C THR A 19 -34.49 -1.06 -8.84
N VAL A 20 -34.95 -1.62 -7.71
CA VAL A 20 -36.23 -2.34 -7.62
C VAL A 20 -37.24 -1.43 -6.94
N PRO A 21 -38.46 -1.23 -7.44
CA PRO A 21 -39.44 -0.38 -6.76
C PRO A 21 -39.89 -1.08 -5.46
N ALA A 22 -39.67 -0.43 -4.33
CA ALA A 22 -39.99 -0.94 -3.02
C ALA A 22 -41.34 -0.38 -2.54
N ALA A 23 -42.16 -1.29 -2.05
CA ALA A 23 -43.28 -0.96 -1.16
C ALA A 23 -42.74 -0.41 0.17
N ALA A 24 -43.34 0.68 0.66
CA ALA A 24 -42.93 1.33 1.87
C ALA A 24 -43.21 0.46 3.11
N SER A 25 -42.14 0.00 3.76
CA SER A 25 -42.15 -0.50 5.13
C SER A 25 -41.54 0.53 6.07
N PRO A 26 -41.98 0.66 7.34
CA PRO A 26 -41.46 1.66 8.26
C PRO A 26 -39.97 1.42 8.53
N ALA A 27 -39.21 2.51 8.49
CA ALA A 27 -37.78 2.48 8.70
C ALA A 27 -37.43 1.91 10.09
N PRO A 28 -36.52 0.91 10.18
CA PRO A 28 -35.93 0.55 11.46
C PRO A 28 -35.07 1.73 11.94
N SER A 29 -35.23 2.08 13.20
CA SER A 29 -34.35 3.04 13.88
C SER A 29 -32.89 2.70 13.62
N ALA A 30 -32.14 3.65 13.09
CA ALA A 30 -30.71 3.50 12.87
C ALA A 30 -30.02 3.28 14.23
N THR A 31 -29.83 2.04 14.60
CA THR A 31 -28.86 1.67 15.61
C THR A 31 -27.50 2.04 15.00
N SER A 32 -26.86 3.06 15.55
CA SER A 32 -25.46 3.40 15.20
C SER A 32 -24.65 2.13 15.35
N ALA A 33 -24.25 1.54 14.22
CA ALA A 33 -23.23 0.51 14.22
C ALA A 33 -21.99 1.20 14.81
N VAL A 34 -21.62 0.85 16.04
CA VAL A 34 -20.34 1.21 16.64
C VAL A 34 -19.31 0.65 15.68
N GLY A 35 -18.69 1.51 14.87
CA GLY A 35 -17.68 1.15 13.90
C GLY A 35 -16.57 0.40 14.65
N LYS A 36 -16.22 -0.80 14.19
CA LYS A 36 -15.11 -1.55 14.79
C LYS A 36 -13.84 -0.73 14.60
N SER A 37 -13.23 -0.24 15.66
CA SER A 37 -11.90 0.39 15.62
C SER A 37 -10.83 -0.70 15.52
N CYS A 38 -9.63 -0.35 15.06
CA CYS A 38 -8.50 -1.29 15.06
C CYS A 38 -8.23 -1.80 16.46
N ARG A 39 -8.30 -0.93 17.47
CA ARG A 39 -8.15 -1.28 18.89
C ARG A 39 -9.23 -2.24 19.37
N SER A 40 -10.47 -2.12 18.91
CA SER A 40 -11.53 -3.05 19.24
C SER A 40 -11.30 -4.47 18.69
N THR A 41 -10.41 -4.62 17.70
CA THR A 41 -9.95 -5.93 17.20
C THR A 41 -8.68 -6.43 17.91
N GLY A 42 -8.20 -5.70 18.92
CA GLY A 42 -6.96 -6.01 19.64
C GLY A 42 -5.69 -5.57 18.89
N TYR A 43 -5.81 -4.78 17.82
CA TYR A 43 -4.66 -4.24 17.11
C TYR A 43 -4.33 -2.83 17.61
N GLU A 44 -3.32 -2.76 18.44
CA GLU A 44 -2.78 -1.51 19.01
C GLU A 44 -1.24 -1.62 19.03
N PRO A 45 -0.55 -1.23 17.96
CA PRO A 45 0.90 -1.35 17.90
C PRO A 45 1.54 -0.40 18.94
N PRO A 46 2.48 -0.89 19.77
CA PRO A 46 3.08 -0.10 20.84
C PRO A 46 4.13 0.86 20.29
N LEU A 47 3.72 1.85 19.50
CA LEU A 47 4.62 2.81 18.88
C LEU A 47 5.04 3.88 19.88
N LYS A 48 6.35 4.09 19.98
CA LYS A 48 6.96 5.18 20.76
C LYS A 48 7.81 6.02 19.82
N PRO A 49 7.57 7.35 19.68
CA PRO A 49 8.31 8.20 18.73
C PRO A 49 9.83 8.10 18.86
N ALA A 50 10.36 7.99 20.10
CA ALA A 50 11.79 7.81 20.37
C ALA A 50 12.37 6.47 19.85
N GLY A 51 11.51 5.51 19.50
CA GLY A 51 11.89 4.22 18.91
C GLY A 51 12.06 4.25 17.39
N PHE A 52 12.04 5.43 16.76
CA PHE A 52 12.16 5.57 15.31
C PHE A 52 13.45 6.26 14.90
N VAL A 53 14.03 5.82 13.78
CA VAL A 53 15.24 6.39 13.19
C VAL A 53 14.91 7.34 12.03
N ARG A 54 15.87 8.22 11.71
CA ARG A 54 15.65 9.23 10.65
C ARG A 54 15.53 8.61 9.26
N ASN A 55 16.37 7.63 8.94
CA ASN A 55 16.49 7.10 7.58
C ASN A 55 15.88 5.69 7.50
N ILE A 56 15.28 5.36 6.36
CA ILE A 56 14.75 4.03 6.08
C ILE A 56 15.80 3.27 5.28
N THR A 57 16.47 2.33 5.96
CA THR A 57 17.60 1.55 5.45
C THR A 57 17.35 0.06 5.40
N ASN A 58 16.12 -0.38 5.71
CA ASN A 58 15.74 -1.80 5.62
C ASN A 58 16.16 -2.39 4.28
N PRO A 59 16.84 -3.55 4.25
CA PRO A 59 17.37 -4.12 3.00
C PRO A 59 16.32 -4.34 1.91
N TYR A 60 15.10 -4.75 2.29
CA TYR A 60 14.03 -5.04 1.34
C TYR A 60 13.07 -3.87 1.11
N PHE A 61 13.22 -2.77 1.86
CA PHE A 61 12.40 -1.57 1.68
C PHE A 61 13.21 -0.28 1.94
N PRO A 62 14.34 -0.08 1.23
CA PRO A 62 15.17 1.11 1.44
C PRO A 62 14.57 2.33 0.73
N LEU A 63 14.47 3.46 1.44
CA LEU A 63 13.95 4.72 0.90
C LEU A 63 14.98 5.86 1.05
N PRO A 64 16.12 5.81 0.32
CA PRO A 64 17.06 6.93 0.32
C PRO A 64 16.45 8.13 -0.40
N VAL A 65 16.56 9.29 0.20
CA VAL A 65 16.05 10.57 -0.36
C VAL A 65 16.64 10.84 -1.74
N GLY A 66 15.80 11.24 -2.69
CA GLY A 66 16.16 11.53 -4.07
C GLY A 66 15.99 10.34 -5.01
N ARG A 67 15.88 9.11 -4.49
CA ARG A 67 15.69 7.93 -5.34
C ARG A 67 14.36 8.00 -6.08
N THR A 68 14.39 7.65 -7.36
CA THR A 68 13.22 7.45 -8.20
C THR A 68 13.24 6.03 -8.77
N LEU A 69 12.17 5.29 -8.54
CA LEU A 69 11.92 3.97 -9.10
C LEU A 69 10.84 4.11 -10.18
N THR A 70 11.05 3.50 -11.36
CA THR A 70 10.03 3.47 -12.41
C THR A 70 9.63 2.03 -12.66
N TYR A 71 8.34 1.78 -12.60
CA TYR A 71 7.74 0.49 -12.92
C TYR A 71 6.96 0.58 -14.22
N ARG A 72 6.96 -0.51 -14.96
CA ARG A 72 6.11 -0.69 -16.15
C ARG A 72 5.36 -2.00 -16.07
N GLY A 73 4.12 -1.96 -16.53
CA GLY A 73 3.29 -3.14 -16.53
C GLY A 73 2.08 -3.00 -17.42
N ILE A 74 1.20 -3.97 -17.26
CA ILE A 74 -0.10 -4.04 -17.91
C ILE A 74 -1.16 -4.16 -16.82
N LYS A 75 -2.19 -3.34 -16.94
CA LYS A 75 -3.39 -3.42 -16.13
C LYS A 75 -4.59 -3.39 -17.06
N ASP A 76 -5.46 -4.40 -16.98
CA ASP A 76 -6.65 -4.54 -17.80
C ASP A 76 -6.36 -4.34 -19.31
N GLY A 77 -5.25 -4.94 -19.79
CA GLY A 77 -4.81 -4.88 -21.19
C GLY A 77 -4.18 -3.57 -21.64
N LYS A 78 -3.98 -2.60 -20.74
CA LYS A 78 -3.39 -1.29 -21.06
C LYS A 78 -2.07 -1.09 -20.35
N THR A 79 -1.16 -0.34 -20.98
CA THR A 79 0.14 -0.03 -20.38
C THR A 79 -0.03 0.90 -19.19
N GLN A 80 0.55 0.49 -18.05
CA GLN A 80 0.69 1.29 -16.83
C GLN A 80 2.17 1.64 -16.61
N VAL A 81 2.41 2.85 -16.14
CA VAL A 81 3.73 3.31 -15.69
C VAL A 81 3.55 3.99 -14.34
N ASP A 82 4.30 3.51 -13.33
CA ASP A 82 4.32 4.10 -12.00
C ASP A 82 5.71 4.67 -11.71
N ARG A 83 5.73 5.87 -11.15
CA ARG A 83 6.95 6.58 -10.73
C ARG A 83 6.90 6.85 -9.24
N VAL A 84 7.72 6.14 -8.51
CA VAL A 84 7.88 6.26 -7.07
C VAL A 84 9.10 7.10 -6.77
N HIS A 85 8.91 8.25 -6.12
CA HIS A 85 9.99 9.18 -5.78
C HIS A 85 10.08 9.41 -4.27
N VAL A 86 11.23 9.10 -3.69
CA VAL A 86 11.52 9.35 -2.27
C VAL A 86 11.88 10.82 -2.08
N THR A 87 10.96 11.60 -1.53
CA THR A 87 11.14 13.04 -1.38
C THR A 87 12.01 13.39 -0.15
N SER A 88 12.52 14.62 -0.09
CA SER A 88 13.15 15.17 1.12
C SER A 88 12.14 15.61 2.19
N ARG A 89 10.84 15.60 1.85
CA ARG A 89 9.77 16.04 2.75
C ARG A 89 9.50 14.99 3.83
N ARG A 90 9.08 15.49 4.98
CA ARG A 90 8.67 14.66 6.11
C ARG A 90 7.35 15.16 6.67
N LYS A 91 6.62 14.25 7.31
CA LYS A 91 5.40 14.58 8.05
C LYS A 91 5.47 13.94 9.43
N VAL A 92 5.03 14.66 10.45
CA VAL A 92 4.91 14.10 11.81
C VAL A 92 3.51 13.51 11.96
N LEU A 93 3.45 12.23 12.28
CA LEU A 93 2.24 11.43 12.49
C LEU A 93 2.42 10.67 13.80
N GLU A 94 1.49 10.74 14.73
CA GLU A 94 1.62 10.14 16.06
C GLU A 94 2.96 10.47 16.74
N GLY A 95 3.50 11.69 16.53
CA GLY A 95 4.81 12.11 17.02
C GLY A 95 6.00 11.53 16.25
N ILE A 96 5.78 10.65 15.25
CA ILE A 96 6.81 9.99 14.46
C ILE A 96 7.09 10.79 13.19
N SER A 97 8.37 11.09 12.92
CA SER A 97 8.78 11.79 11.71
C SER A 97 8.88 10.81 10.52
N ALA A 98 7.86 10.78 9.68
CA ALA A 98 7.77 9.91 8.51
C ALA A 98 8.37 10.54 7.26
N VAL A 99 8.99 9.72 6.41
CA VAL A 99 9.46 10.09 5.06
C VAL A 99 8.25 10.12 4.13
N ALA A 100 8.11 11.19 3.33
CA ALA A 100 7.09 11.28 2.31
C ALA A 100 7.62 10.72 0.97
N VAL A 101 6.91 9.73 0.43
CA VAL A 101 7.16 9.13 -0.87
C VAL A 101 6.04 9.56 -1.81
N SER A 102 6.38 10.05 -3.00
CA SER A 102 5.39 10.37 -4.03
C SER A 102 5.30 9.22 -5.01
N ASP A 103 4.12 8.71 -5.22
CA ASP A 103 3.80 7.72 -6.25
C ASP A 103 2.85 8.34 -7.28
N VAL A 104 3.15 8.15 -8.56
CA VAL A 104 2.35 8.69 -9.68
C VAL A 104 2.16 7.59 -10.71
N ALA A 105 0.94 7.10 -10.79
CA ALA A 105 0.51 6.10 -11.76
C ALA A 105 -0.12 6.76 -12.99
N THR A 106 0.30 6.31 -14.17
CA THR A 106 -0.29 6.69 -15.45
C THR A 106 -0.78 5.46 -16.21
N HIS A 107 -1.87 5.61 -16.96
CA HIS A 107 -2.46 4.56 -17.76
C HIS A 107 -2.56 5.02 -19.22
N SER A 108 -1.85 4.37 -20.12
CA SER A 108 -1.71 4.82 -21.51
C SER A 108 -1.30 6.31 -21.62
N GLY A 109 -0.39 6.76 -20.73
CA GLY A 109 0.11 8.14 -20.68
C GLY A 109 -0.81 9.15 -19.99
N LYS A 110 -2.01 8.78 -19.57
CA LYS A 110 -2.92 9.64 -18.82
C LYS A 110 -2.74 9.43 -17.32
N LEU A 111 -2.73 10.53 -16.56
CA LEU A 111 -2.66 10.47 -15.09
C LEU A 111 -3.86 9.70 -14.55
N LEU A 112 -3.57 8.72 -13.74
CA LEU A 112 -4.54 7.81 -13.16
C LEU A 112 -4.67 8.00 -11.67
N GLU A 113 -3.51 8.06 -11.00
CA GLU A 113 -3.43 8.19 -9.56
C GLU A 113 -2.21 9.02 -9.17
N LYS A 114 -2.35 9.75 -8.08
CA LYS A 114 -1.25 10.41 -7.40
C LYS A 114 -1.39 10.21 -5.90
N THR A 115 -0.39 9.56 -5.31
CA THR A 115 -0.34 9.28 -3.88
C THR A 115 0.87 9.92 -3.22
N THR A 116 0.75 10.23 -1.96
CA THR A 116 1.86 10.56 -1.07
C THR A 116 1.73 9.65 0.14
N ASP A 117 2.68 8.75 0.27
CA ASP A 117 2.79 7.77 1.33
C ASP A 117 3.71 8.25 2.44
N TRP A 118 3.47 7.84 3.68
CA TRP A 118 4.32 8.19 4.81
C TRP A 118 4.85 6.95 5.51
N TYR A 119 6.16 6.77 5.44
CA TYR A 119 6.87 5.63 6.03
C TYR A 119 7.84 6.07 7.11
N ALA A 120 8.06 5.21 8.11
CA ALA A 120 9.10 5.38 9.11
C ALA A 120 9.72 4.03 9.46
N GLN A 121 11.00 4.03 9.88
CA GLN A 121 11.68 2.83 10.33
C GLN A 121 11.90 2.88 11.83
N ASP A 122 11.58 1.80 12.53
CA ASP A 122 11.90 1.68 13.95
C ASP A 122 13.38 1.30 14.16
N THR A 123 13.85 1.42 15.41
CA THR A 123 15.24 1.08 15.80
C THR A 123 15.57 -0.40 15.61
N ARG A 124 14.58 -1.27 15.48
CA ARG A 124 14.76 -2.71 15.18
C ARG A 124 14.91 -2.97 13.70
N GLY A 125 14.57 -1.98 12.84
CA GLY A 125 14.66 -2.07 11.39
C GLY A 125 13.35 -2.39 10.67
N ASN A 126 12.21 -2.52 11.38
CA ASN A 126 10.91 -2.67 10.74
C ASN A 126 10.50 -1.36 10.08
N VAL A 127 9.90 -1.42 8.90
CA VAL A 127 9.34 -0.25 8.21
C VAL A 127 7.83 -0.21 8.42
N TRP A 128 7.37 0.92 8.94
CA TRP A 128 6.00 1.19 9.29
C TRP A 128 5.34 2.09 8.24
N TYR A 129 4.09 1.81 7.92
CA TYR A 129 3.23 2.63 7.09
C TYR A 129 2.30 3.44 7.99
N LEU A 130 2.41 4.76 7.92
CA LEU A 130 1.67 5.67 8.79
C LEU A 130 0.51 6.34 8.07
N GLY A 131 0.30 6.03 6.80
CA GLY A 131 -0.84 6.53 6.04
C GLY A 131 -0.47 7.02 4.66
N GLU A 132 -1.50 7.43 3.93
CA GLU A 132 -1.39 7.98 2.60
C GLU A 132 -2.38 9.11 2.34
N ARG A 133 -2.04 9.92 1.34
CA ARG A 133 -2.96 10.86 0.71
C ARG A 133 -3.00 10.55 -0.77
N THR A 134 -4.09 9.92 -1.19
CA THR A 134 -4.29 9.52 -2.58
C THR A 134 -5.31 10.39 -3.31
N ALA A 135 -5.22 10.41 -4.63
CA ALA A 135 -6.16 11.02 -5.54
C ALA A 135 -6.24 10.19 -6.82
N HIS A 136 -7.38 9.54 -7.03
CA HIS A 136 -7.71 8.83 -8.27
C HIS A 136 -8.41 9.79 -9.24
N PHE A 137 -7.90 9.87 -10.46
CA PHE A 137 -8.43 10.74 -11.52
C PHE A 137 -9.38 9.94 -12.41
N LEU A 138 -10.67 10.15 -12.19
CA LEU A 138 -11.75 9.44 -12.86
C LEU A 138 -12.18 10.15 -14.17
N PRO A 139 -12.88 9.46 -15.08
CA PRO A 139 -13.50 10.08 -16.25
C PRO A 139 -14.41 11.27 -15.87
N GLY A 140 -14.44 12.28 -16.73
CA GLY A 140 -15.22 13.51 -16.49
C GLY A 140 -14.57 14.48 -15.52
N GLY A 141 -13.27 14.33 -15.20
CA GLY A 141 -12.53 15.25 -14.32
C GLY A 141 -12.82 15.09 -12.82
N LYS A 142 -13.55 14.07 -12.44
CA LYS A 142 -13.80 13.75 -11.03
C LYS A 142 -12.52 13.23 -10.37
N VAL A 143 -12.33 13.57 -9.09
CA VAL A 143 -11.21 13.10 -8.28
C VAL A 143 -11.75 12.39 -7.04
N ASP A 144 -11.41 11.13 -6.88
CA ASP A 144 -11.72 10.34 -5.69
C ASP A 144 -10.51 10.33 -4.74
N ARG A 145 -10.77 10.57 -3.44
CA ARG A 145 -9.76 10.59 -2.37
C ARG A 145 -10.13 9.66 -1.22
N SER A 146 -11.12 8.81 -1.40
CA SER A 146 -11.65 7.92 -0.34
C SER A 146 -10.62 6.94 0.20
N GLY A 147 -9.56 6.62 -0.58
CA GLY A 147 -8.45 5.78 -0.14
C GLY A 147 -7.49 6.45 0.85
N SER A 148 -7.59 7.77 1.05
CA SER A 148 -6.65 8.48 1.94
C SER A 148 -6.92 8.16 3.40
N TRP A 149 -5.88 7.81 4.14
CA TRP A 149 -5.95 7.56 5.58
C TRP A 149 -4.68 8.03 6.28
N GLN A 150 -4.72 8.15 7.61
CA GLN A 150 -3.60 8.63 8.40
C GLN A 150 -3.68 8.04 9.82
N ALA A 151 -2.57 7.51 10.30
CA ALA A 151 -2.45 7.03 11.68
C ALA A 151 -2.85 8.12 12.68
N GLY A 152 -3.62 7.73 13.71
CA GLY A 152 -4.16 8.61 14.73
C GLY A 152 -5.40 9.43 14.31
N VAL A 153 -5.92 9.23 13.09
CA VAL A 153 -7.14 9.90 12.61
C VAL A 153 -8.23 8.85 12.35
N ASN A 154 -9.43 9.08 12.89
CA ASN A 154 -10.58 8.17 12.76
C ASN A 154 -10.26 6.73 13.23
N ASP A 155 -9.52 6.59 14.32
CA ASP A 155 -9.07 5.31 14.88
C ASP A 155 -8.20 4.47 13.92
N ALA A 156 -7.58 5.09 12.92
CA ALA A 156 -6.62 4.43 12.07
C ALA A 156 -5.32 4.16 12.84
N GLU A 157 -4.82 2.93 12.74
CA GLU A 157 -3.55 2.50 13.33
C GLU A 157 -2.55 2.16 12.23
N PRO A 158 -1.26 2.50 12.41
CA PRO A 158 -0.24 2.15 11.43
C PRO A 158 0.03 0.65 11.40
N GLY A 159 0.52 0.15 10.27
CA GLY A 159 0.97 -1.23 10.13
C GLY A 159 2.42 -1.30 9.63
N MET A 160 2.94 -2.50 9.48
CA MET A 160 4.27 -2.74 8.93
C MET A 160 4.18 -3.05 7.44
N VAL A 161 5.01 -2.39 6.62
CA VAL A 161 5.15 -2.76 5.20
C VAL A 161 6.33 -3.70 4.98
N MET A 162 7.30 -3.71 5.91
CA MET A 162 8.42 -4.64 5.86
C MET A 162 8.99 -4.91 7.24
N LEU A 163 9.17 -6.17 7.58
CA LEU A 163 9.84 -6.60 8.80
C LEU A 163 11.35 -6.37 8.72
N ALA A 164 12.01 -6.21 9.86
CA ALA A 164 13.47 -6.12 9.95
C ALA A 164 14.15 -7.41 9.45
N HIS A 165 13.59 -8.54 9.83
CA HIS A 165 14.10 -9.88 9.52
C HIS A 165 12.96 -10.80 9.04
N PRO A 166 12.39 -10.55 7.84
CA PRO A 166 11.25 -11.31 7.35
C PRO A 166 11.59 -12.79 7.17
N GLN A 167 10.76 -13.68 7.69
CA GLN A 167 10.87 -15.12 7.56
C GLN A 167 9.59 -15.72 6.95
N VAL A 168 9.68 -16.91 6.39
CA VAL A 168 8.51 -17.70 6.03
C VAL A 168 8.09 -18.49 7.28
N PRO A 169 6.82 -18.44 7.69
CA PRO A 169 5.63 -17.82 7.09
C PRO A 169 5.13 -16.57 7.84
N ASP A 170 5.99 -15.59 8.10
CA ASP A 170 5.55 -14.35 8.78
C ASP A 170 4.33 -13.73 8.09
N ALA A 171 3.35 -13.32 8.91
CA ALA A 171 2.19 -12.58 8.44
C ALA A 171 2.00 -11.33 9.31
N TYR A 172 1.70 -10.20 8.69
CA TYR A 172 1.55 -8.93 9.38
C TYR A 172 0.57 -7.99 8.68
N ARG A 173 -0.06 -7.13 9.47
CA ARG A 173 -0.95 -6.09 8.99
C ARG A 173 -0.12 -4.92 8.47
N GLN A 174 -0.45 -4.45 7.27
CA GLN A 174 0.24 -3.31 6.64
C GLN A 174 -0.41 -1.97 7.00
N GLU A 175 -1.70 -2.00 7.31
CA GLU A 175 -2.49 -0.83 7.70
C GLU A 175 -3.73 -1.27 8.48
N CYS A 176 -4.32 -0.36 9.22
CA CYS A 176 -5.57 -0.62 9.90
C CYS A 176 -6.46 0.62 10.00
N LEU A 177 -7.49 0.65 9.17
CA LEU A 177 -8.66 1.51 9.27
C LEU A 177 -9.87 0.69 8.81
N PRO A 178 -10.73 0.21 9.73
CA PRO A 178 -11.81 -0.70 9.40
C PRO A 178 -12.74 -0.18 8.29
N GLY A 179 -12.95 -1.02 7.27
CA GLY A 179 -13.79 -0.69 6.12
C GLY A 179 -13.12 0.19 5.06
N GLN A 180 -11.85 0.60 5.26
CA GLN A 180 -11.14 1.48 4.35
C GLN A 180 -9.72 0.99 4.03
N ALA A 181 -8.93 0.61 5.04
CA ALA A 181 -7.52 0.22 4.88
C ALA A 181 -7.23 -0.97 5.81
N GLU A 182 -7.17 -2.20 5.26
CA GLU A 182 -7.07 -3.44 6.05
C GLU A 182 -6.09 -4.45 5.44
N ASP A 183 -5.06 -3.97 4.77
CA ASP A 183 -4.15 -4.83 4.04
C ASP A 183 -3.27 -5.67 4.97
N THR A 184 -3.03 -6.89 4.55
CA THR A 184 -2.20 -7.88 5.22
C THR A 184 -1.18 -8.44 4.23
N ALA A 185 0.06 -8.57 4.67
CA ALA A 185 1.11 -9.26 3.94
C ALA A 185 1.42 -10.61 4.58
N TRP A 186 1.77 -11.58 3.75
CA TRP A 186 2.23 -12.89 4.13
C TRP A 186 3.51 -13.23 3.39
N ILE A 187 4.61 -13.46 4.10
CA ILE A 187 5.89 -13.87 3.50
C ILE A 187 5.82 -15.35 3.13
N VAL A 188 5.91 -15.62 1.83
CA VAL A 188 5.74 -16.98 1.30
C VAL A 188 7.01 -17.53 0.66
N GLY A 189 8.06 -16.73 0.50
CA GLY A 189 9.31 -17.21 -0.08
C GLY A 189 10.49 -16.29 0.18
N ARG A 190 11.68 -16.92 0.26
CA ARG A 190 12.98 -16.25 0.37
C ARG A 190 13.99 -16.97 -0.52
N GLY A 191 14.92 -16.21 -1.11
CA GLY A 191 15.96 -16.74 -1.99
C GLY A 191 15.55 -16.69 -3.46
N GLY A 192 16.37 -17.33 -4.31
CA GLY A 192 16.17 -17.30 -5.76
C GLY A 192 16.61 -16.00 -6.42
N SER A 193 16.22 -15.84 -7.69
CA SER A 193 16.59 -14.70 -8.51
C SER A 193 15.46 -14.24 -9.41
N LEU A 194 15.51 -12.96 -9.83
CA LEU A 194 14.59 -12.36 -10.80
C LEU A 194 15.37 -11.54 -11.82
N LYS A 195 15.10 -11.75 -13.11
CA LYS A 195 15.64 -10.93 -14.19
C LYS A 195 14.82 -9.66 -14.36
N LEU A 196 15.46 -8.51 -14.15
CA LEU A 196 14.95 -7.19 -14.48
C LEU A 196 15.51 -6.74 -15.83
N PRO A 197 14.95 -5.71 -16.48
CA PRO A 197 15.44 -5.20 -17.74
C PRO A 197 16.92 -4.73 -17.70
N PHE A 198 17.40 -4.27 -16.54
CA PHE A 198 18.73 -3.67 -16.38
C PHE A 198 19.70 -4.55 -15.58
N ARG A 199 19.24 -5.57 -14.85
CA ARG A 199 20.10 -6.53 -14.15
C ARG A 199 19.30 -7.76 -13.64
N THR A 200 20.01 -8.81 -13.28
CA THR A 200 19.43 -9.88 -12.46
C THR A 200 19.65 -9.57 -10.99
N VAL A 201 18.60 -9.72 -10.19
CA VAL A 201 18.65 -9.61 -8.72
C VAL A 201 18.57 -10.99 -8.10
N THR A 202 19.20 -11.15 -6.93
CA THR A 202 19.25 -12.42 -6.17
C THR A 202 18.75 -12.20 -4.76
N SER A 203 18.61 -13.28 -4.00
CA SER A 203 18.16 -13.22 -2.60
C SER A 203 16.81 -12.50 -2.44
N VAL A 204 15.90 -12.73 -3.37
CA VAL A 204 14.59 -12.06 -3.36
C VAL A 204 13.73 -12.57 -2.22
N LEU A 205 12.85 -11.68 -1.75
CA LEU A 205 11.78 -11.97 -0.79
C LEU A 205 10.45 -11.92 -1.56
N THR A 206 9.54 -12.84 -1.25
CA THR A 206 8.21 -12.87 -1.88
C THR A 206 7.13 -12.79 -0.81
N SER A 207 6.19 -11.85 -0.97
CA SER A 207 4.95 -11.78 -0.20
C SER A 207 3.74 -12.10 -1.06
N LEU A 208 2.66 -12.53 -0.41
CA LEU A 208 1.29 -12.41 -0.88
C LEU A 208 0.62 -11.34 -0.06
N GLU A 209 -0.15 -10.47 -0.73
CA GLU A 209 -0.84 -9.36 -0.10
C GLU A 209 -2.31 -9.42 -0.46
N PHE A 210 -3.17 -9.17 0.53
CA PHE A 210 -4.62 -9.27 0.39
C PHE A 210 -5.33 -8.42 1.44
N THR A 211 -6.60 -8.13 1.18
CA THR A 211 -7.48 -7.43 2.12
C THR A 211 -8.84 -8.12 2.18
N ARG A 212 -9.47 -8.04 3.35
CA ARG A 212 -10.87 -8.51 3.51
C ARG A 212 -11.87 -7.64 2.76
N LEU A 213 -11.49 -6.41 2.41
CA LEU A 213 -12.32 -5.47 1.67
C LEU A 213 -12.50 -5.86 0.21
N GLU A 214 -11.57 -6.68 -0.34
CA GLU A 214 -11.62 -7.21 -1.70
C GLU A 214 -11.47 -8.74 -1.71
N PRO A 215 -12.50 -9.48 -1.31
CA PRO A 215 -12.43 -10.94 -1.29
C PRO A 215 -12.06 -11.52 -2.65
N GLY A 216 -11.11 -12.46 -2.66
CA GLY A 216 -10.65 -13.12 -3.89
C GLY A 216 -9.57 -12.36 -4.67
N VAL A 217 -9.13 -11.20 -4.19
CA VAL A 217 -7.98 -10.48 -4.76
C VAL A 217 -6.74 -10.81 -3.95
N ILE A 218 -5.70 -11.29 -4.63
CA ILE A 218 -4.40 -11.63 -4.04
C ILE A 218 -3.30 -11.12 -4.97
N ASP A 219 -2.39 -10.34 -4.42
CA ASP A 219 -1.22 -9.85 -5.13
C ASP A 219 0.05 -10.52 -4.61
N LYS A 220 0.95 -10.80 -5.53
CA LYS A 220 2.31 -11.20 -5.21
C LYS A 220 3.23 -10.01 -5.38
N LYS A 221 4.00 -9.68 -4.34
CA LYS A 221 5.13 -8.76 -4.44
C LYS A 221 6.44 -9.49 -4.28
N VAL A 222 7.42 -9.10 -5.09
CA VAL A 222 8.80 -9.58 -4.99
C VAL A 222 9.68 -8.39 -4.66
N TYR A 223 10.47 -8.54 -3.61
CA TYR A 223 11.41 -7.53 -3.14
C TYR A 223 12.83 -8.00 -3.38
N ALA A 224 13.72 -7.07 -3.72
CA ALA A 224 15.15 -7.35 -3.85
C ALA A 224 15.98 -6.46 -2.91
N PRO A 225 17.06 -7.00 -2.32
CA PRO A 225 17.92 -6.23 -1.45
C PRO A 225 18.45 -4.98 -2.13
N GLY A 226 18.38 -3.84 -1.43
CA GLY A 226 18.84 -2.53 -1.90
C GLY A 226 17.92 -1.83 -2.90
N LEU A 227 16.86 -2.50 -3.39
CA LEU A 227 15.91 -1.93 -4.36
C LEU A 227 14.50 -1.71 -3.78
N GLY A 228 14.02 -2.62 -2.93
CA GLY A 228 12.62 -2.66 -2.55
C GLY A 228 11.82 -3.55 -3.51
N ILE A 229 10.58 -3.18 -3.80
CA ILE A 229 9.70 -3.91 -4.73
C ILE A 229 10.32 -3.93 -6.13
N VAL A 230 10.40 -5.11 -6.75
CA VAL A 230 10.93 -5.29 -8.12
C VAL A 230 9.91 -5.91 -9.07
N LEU A 231 8.88 -6.54 -8.53
CA LEU A 231 7.76 -7.10 -9.28
C LEU A 231 6.51 -7.08 -8.40
N GLU A 232 5.42 -6.65 -8.98
CA GLU A 232 4.07 -6.88 -8.49
C GLU A 232 3.26 -7.62 -9.55
N LYS A 233 2.44 -8.59 -9.12
CA LYS A 233 1.62 -9.38 -10.03
C LYS A 233 0.37 -9.87 -9.32
N ALA A 234 -0.79 -9.57 -9.88
CA ALA A 234 -2.04 -10.18 -9.43
C ALA A 234 -1.99 -11.71 -9.64
N MET A 235 -2.21 -12.44 -8.56
CA MET A 235 -2.32 -13.90 -8.55
C MET A 235 -3.78 -14.32 -8.70
N SER A 236 -4.69 -13.51 -8.15
CA SER A 236 -6.13 -13.64 -8.27
C SER A 236 -6.77 -12.25 -8.33
N GLY A 237 -7.90 -12.11 -9.01
CA GLY A 237 -8.56 -10.83 -9.25
C GLY A 237 -8.23 -10.19 -10.59
N PRO A 238 -8.33 -8.86 -10.74
CA PRO A 238 -8.01 -8.14 -11.96
C PRO A 238 -6.58 -8.40 -12.43
N LYS A 239 -6.38 -8.59 -13.73
CA LYS A 239 -5.04 -8.86 -14.27
C LYS A 239 -4.16 -7.63 -14.21
N GLU A 240 -3.16 -7.70 -13.37
CA GLU A 240 -2.16 -6.64 -13.22
C GLU A 240 -0.75 -7.24 -13.09
N THR A 241 0.22 -6.57 -13.69
CA THR A 241 1.64 -6.86 -13.51
C THR A 241 2.41 -5.56 -13.63
N ALA A 242 3.29 -5.27 -12.68
CA ALA A 242 4.22 -4.15 -12.73
C ALA A 242 5.63 -4.65 -12.39
N LYS A 243 6.63 -4.27 -13.18
CA LYS A 243 8.03 -4.65 -12.97
C LYS A 243 8.91 -3.41 -12.94
N LEU A 244 9.86 -3.38 -12.02
CA LEU A 244 10.87 -2.32 -11.95
C LEU A 244 11.71 -2.30 -13.22
N VAL A 245 11.73 -1.17 -13.91
CA VAL A 245 12.45 -0.99 -15.20
C VAL A 245 13.61 -0.03 -15.12
N SER A 246 13.62 0.90 -14.15
CA SER A 246 14.76 1.78 -13.91
C SER A 246 14.81 2.30 -12.47
N VAL A 247 16.01 2.68 -12.05
CA VAL A 247 16.32 3.30 -10.75
C VAL A 247 17.25 4.48 -11.01
N HIS A 248 16.93 5.65 -10.45
CA HIS A 248 17.73 6.86 -10.52
C HIS A 248 17.84 7.50 -9.12
N GLY A 249 18.96 8.14 -8.83
CA GLY A 249 19.25 8.80 -7.54
C GLY A 249 19.99 7.93 -6.55
#